data_e7928521a0b261a1e37179465ea57b15
#
_entry.id   e7928521a0b261a1e37179465ea57b15
#
_cell.length_a   1.000
_cell.length_b   1.000
_cell.length_c   1.000
_cell.angle_alpha   90.00
_cell.angle_beta   90.00
_cell.angle_gamma   90.00
#
_symmetry.space_group_name_H-M   'P 1'
#
loop_
_entity.id
_entity.type
_entity.pdbx_description
1 polymer ?
#
loop_
_entity_poly.entity_id
_entity_poly.type
_entity_poly.pdbx_seq_one_letter_code
_entity_poly.pdbx_strand_id
1 'polypeptide(L)' 'MSNYSMDISGNIGLEDYSNIFDYLKIIDKDDNFTIKINKRNRKDIDVINSMLQDNKFSIMYTEYVANGNYYISANRWR' A
#
# COMPACT_ATOMS: atom_id res chain seq x y z
N MET A 1 12.32 12.45 -7.40
CA MET A 1 11.40 11.33 -7.49
C MET A 1 11.97 10.12 -6.76
N SER A 2 11.23 9.59 -5.83
CA SER A 2 11.63 8.43 -5.05
C SER A 2 10.62 7.32 -5.17
N ASN A 3 11.09 6.09 -4.99
CA ASN A 3 10.22 4.92 -4.95
C ASN A 3 10.27 4.33 -3.56
N TYR A 4 9.13 4.25 -2.93
CA TYR A 4 8.99 3.63 -1.63
C TYR A 4 8.28 2.30 -1.79
N SER A 5 8.70 1.31 -1.04
CA SER A 5 8.04 0.01 -1.08
C SER A 5 7.96 -0.59 0.31
N MET A 6 6.98 -1.45 0.48
CA MET A 6 6.70 -2.09 1.75
C MET A 6 6.20 -3.50 1.50
N ASP A 7 6.74 -4.46 2.23
CA ASP A 7 6.29 -5.85 2.16
C ASP A 7 5.52 -6.21 3.42
N ILE A 8 4.35 -6.81 3.24
CA ILE A 8 3.53 -7.30 4.35
C ILE A 8 3.39 -8.80 4.19
N SER A 9 3.79 -9.54 5.21
CA SER A 9 3.72 -11.00 5.21
C SER A 9 2.70 -11.49 6.23
N GLY A 10 1.94 -12.50 5.86
CA GLY A 10 0.98 -13.11 6.75
C GLY A 10 -0.23 -12.22 7.02
N ASN A 11 -0.78 -12.33 8.21
CA ASN A 11 -1.94 -11.52 8.61
C ASN A 11 -1.50 -10.10 8.91
N ILE A 12 -2.28 -9.14 8.44
CA ILE A 12 -2.00 -7.73 8.67
C ILE A 12 -2.49 -7.36 10.07
N GLY A 13 -1.58 -6.86 10.88
CA GLY A 13 -1.90 -6.41 12.22
C GLY A 13 -1.85 -4.91 12.37
N LEU A 14 -2.15 -4.43 13.56
CA LEU A 14 -2.16 -3.02 13.88
C LEU A 14 -0.82 -2.35 13.59
N GLU A 15 0.27 -3.06 13.86
CA GLU A 15 1.61 -2.56 13.60
C GLU A 15 1.85 -2.28 12.12
N ASP A 16 1.34 -3.15 11.25
CA ASP A 16 1.48 -2.97 9.81
C ASP A 16 0.73 -1.71 9.34
N TYR A 17 -0.46 -1.49 9.85
CA TYR A 17 -1.23 -0.29 9.52
C TYR A 17 -0.51 0.98 9.99
N SER A 18 0.09 0.94 11.17
CA SER A 18 0.86 2.07 11.68
C SER A 18 2.06 2.36 10.79
N ASN A 19 2.74 1.33 10.31
CA ASN A 19 3.88 1.50 9.41
C ASN A 19 3.44 2.09 8.07
N ILE A 20 2.32 1.64 7.53
CA ILE A 20 1.78 2.23 6.30
C ILE A 20 1.51 3.72 6.52
N PHE A 21 0.87 4.06 7.61
CA PHE A 21 0.53 5.43 7.96
C PHE A 21 1.77 6.32 8.02
N ASP A 22 2.85 5.81 8.60
CA ASP A 22 4.11 6.55 8.69
C ASP A 22 4.69 6.83 7.31
N TYR A 23 4.64 5.85 6.39
CA TYR A 23 5.07 6.05 5.01
C TYR A 23 4.26 7.13 4.33
N LEU A 24 2.94 7.15 4.55
CA LEU A 24 2.07 8.12 3.89
C LEU A 24 2.41 9.56 4.26
N LYS A 25 3.06 9.78 5.40
CA LYS A 25 3.45 11.12 5.85
C LYS A 25 4.69 11.64 5.13
N ILE A 26 5.57 10.76 4.66
CA ILE A 26 6.85 11.17 4.08
C ILE A 26 6.85 11.13 2.57
N ILE A 27 5.88 10.47 1.95
CA ILE A 27 5.81 10.32 0.49
C ILE A 27 5.25 11.60 -0.12
N ASP A 28 5.98 12.13 -1.11
CA ASP A 28 5.60 13.35 -1.81
C ASP A 28 4.86 13.05 -3.12
N LYS A 29 4.40 14.10 -3.79
CA LYS A 29 3.63 13.98 -5.04
C LYS A 29 4.38 13.26 -6.15
N ASP A 30 5.68 13.45 -6.21
CA ASP A 30 6.50 12.88 -7.27
C ASP A 30 7.02 11.49 -6.94
N ASP A 31 6.64 10.96 -5.79
CA ASP A 31 7.10 9.66 -5.33
C ASP A 31 6.07 8.58 -5.63
N ASN A 32 6.54 7.36 -5.79
CA ASN A 32 5.70 6.19 -5.96
C ASN A 32 5.74 5.33 -4.70
N PHE A 33 4.62 4.72 -4.37
CA PHE A 33 4.55 3.82 -3.23
C PHE A 33 3.95 2.49 -3.68
N THR A 34 4.67 1.41 -3.42
CA THR A 34 4.23 0.06 -3.76
C THR A 34 4.13 -0.78 -2.49
N ILE A 35 2.99 -1.40 -2.28
CA ILE A 35 2.77 -2.31 -1.17
C ILE A 35 2.63 -3.72 -1.73
N LYS A 36 3.46 -4.63 -1.24
CA LYS A 36 3.39 -6.04 -1.60
C LYS A 36 2.78 -6.81 -0.43
N ILE A 37 1.72 -7.54 -0.71
CA ILE A 37 1.03 -8.35 0.29
C ILE A 37 1.21 -9.82 -0.10
N ASN A 38 1.93 -10.57 0.76
CA ASN A 38 2.25 -11.96 0.44
C ASN A 38 1.08 -12.91 0.62
N LYS A 39 0.20 -12.63 1.56
CA LYS A 39 -0.96 -13.48 1.80
C LYS A 39 -2.19 -12.61 1.73
N ARG A 40 -2.85 -12.68 0.59
CA ARG A 40 -3.99 -11.83 0.28
C ARG A 40 -5.19 -12.13 1.18
N ASN A 41 -5.70 -11.10 1.80
CA ASN A 41 -6.99 -11.11 2.46
C ASN A 41 -7.76 -9.90 1.97
N ARG A 42 -8.92 -10.13 1.35
CA ARG A 42 -9.69 -9.07 0.73
C ARG A 42 -10.05 -7.95 1.70
N LYS A 43 -10.37 -8.32 2.93
CA LYS A 43 -10.72 -7.33 3.94
C LYS A 43 -9.57 -6.40 4.25
N ASP A 44 -8.38 -6.95 4.36
CA ASP A 44 -7.17 -6.16 4.63
C ASP A 44 -6.83 -5.27 3.44
N ILE A 45 -7.01 -5.79 2.22
CA ILE A 45 -6.79 -5.00 1.01
C ILE A 45 -7.74 -3.81 0.97
N ASP A 46 -9.01 -4.02 1.29
CA ASP A 46 -9.99 -2.94 1.30
C ASP A 46 -9.63 -1.86 2.32
N VAL A 47 -9.14 -2.25 3.50
CA VAL A 47 -8.71 -1.29 4.51
C VAL A 47 -7.51 -0.49 4.03
N ILE A 48 -6.53 -1.14 3.41
CA ILE A 48 -5.35 -0.45 2.90
C ILE A 48 -5.74 0.54 1.80
N ASN A 49 -6.61 0.13 0.88
CA ASN A 49 -7.08 1.01 -0.17
C ASN A 49 -7.80 2.24 0.40
N SER A 50 -8.62 2.04 1.42
CA SER A 50 -9.30 3.15 2.09
C SER A 50 -8.31 4.09 2.76
N MET A 51 -7.28 3.55 3.42
CA MET A 51 -6.24 4.38 4.04
C MET A 51 -5.53 5.25 3.01
N LEU A 52 -5.18 4.67 1.87
CA LEU A 52 -4.52 5.41 0.81
C LEU A 52 -5.40 6.53 0.30
N GLN A 53 -6.65 6.24 -0.02
CA GLN A 53 -7.57 7.23 -0.56
C GLN A 53 -7.87 8.34 0.45
N ASP A 54 -8.04 7.99 1.72
CA ASP A 54 -8.31 8.98 2.77
C ASP A 54 -7.12 9.92 3.00
N ASN A 55 -5.92 9.48 2.64
CA ASN A 55 -4.70 10.26 2.80
C ASN A 55 -4.21 10.89 1.49
N LYS A 56 -5.11 11.08 0.54
CA LYS A 56 -4.84 11.79 -0.72
C LYS A 56 -3.92 11.01 -1.66
N PHE A 57 -4.02 9.70 -1.66
CA PHE A 57 -3.32 8.85 -2.61
C PHE A 57 -4.30 8.29 -3.64
N SER A 58 -3.84 8.22 -4.89
CA SER A 58 -4.57 7.54 -5.96
C SER A 58 -3.94 6.18 -6.17
N ILE A 59 -4.77 5.16 -6.27
CA ILE A 59 -4.31 3.81 -6.57
C ILE A 59 -4.12 3.73 -8.09
N MET A 60 -2.87 3.55 -8.52
CA MET A 60 -2.53 3.56 -9.93
C MET A 60 -2.82 2.23 -10.59
N TYR A 61 -2.46 1.14 -9.91
CA TYR A 61 -2.81 -0.19 -10.37
C TYR A 61 -2.67 -1.20 -9.25
N THR A 62 -3.32 -2.35 -9.45
CA THR A 62 -3.19 -3.49 -8.57
C THR A 62 -2.89 -4.71 -9.43
N GLU A 63 -2.16 -5.68 -8.88
CA GLU A 63 -1.75 -6.85 -9.64
C GLU A 63 -1.71 -8.08 -8.76
N TYR A 64 -2.23 -9.19 -9.29
CA TYR A 64 -2.10 -10.50 -8.68
C TYR A 64 -0.94 -11.23 -9.33
N VAL A 65 -0.11 -11.87 -8.51
CA VAL A 65 0.99 -12.68 -9.01
C VAL A 65 0.71 -14.14 -8.67
N ALA A 66 1.25 -15.06 -9.49
CA ALA A 66 0.95 -16.49 -9.43
C ALA A 66 1.13 -17.13 -8.05
N ASN A 67 1.97 -16.57 -7.20
CA ASN A 67 2.25 -17.12 -5.86
C ASN A 67 1.25 -16.65 -4.79
N GLY A 68 0.18 -16.00 -5.19
CA GLY A 68 -0.77 -15.45 -4.24
C GLY A 68 -0.38 -14.09 -3.70
N ASN A 69 0.68 -13.50 -4.22
CA ASN A 69 1.09 -12.15 -3.87
C ASN A 69 0.20 -11.12 -4.55
N TYR A 70 0.03 -10.01 -3.88
CA TYR A 70 -0.79 -8.92 -4.39
C TYR A 70 -0.02 -7.62 -4.25
N TYR A 71 0.00 -6.82 -5.31
CA TYR A 71 0.70 -5.54 -5.33
C TYR A 71 -0.29 -4.40 -5.47
N ILE A 72 -0.05 -3.34 -4.72
CA ILE A 72 -0.79 -2.09 -4.83
C ILE A 72 0.22 -1.00 -5.12
N SER A 73 0.04 -0.27 -6.22
CA SER A 73 0.90 0.86 -6.56
C SER A 73 0.07 2.13 -6.48
N ALA A 74 0.58 3.11 -5.75
CA ALA A 74 -0.17 4.34 -5.49
C ALA A 74 0.75 5.56 -5.57
N ASN A 75 0.14 6.69 -5.92
CA ASN A 75 0.82 7.98 -5.97
C ASN A 75 0.01 9.00 -5.17
N ARG A 76 0.72 9.91 -4.52
CA ARG A 76 0.07 11.01 -3.81
C ARG A 76 -0.38 12.06 -4.82
N TRP A 77 -1.66 12.44 -4.76
CA TRP A 77 -2.18 13.43 -5.67
C TRP A 77 -2.30 14.83 -5.05
N ARG A 78 -1.99 14.93 -3.75
CA ARG A 78 -2.10 16.23 -3.09
C ARG A 78 -1.08 16.44 -1.98
#